data_de9fe3bd0c2bcfa3bb1ae729b6345241
#
_entry.id   de9fe3bd0c2bcfa3bb1ae729b6345241
#
_cell.length_a   1.000
_cell.length_b   1.000
_cell.length_c   1.000
_cell.angle_alpha   90.00
_cell.angle_beta   90.00
_cell.angle_gamma   90.00
#
_symmetry.space_group_name_H-M   'P 1'
#
loop_
_entity.id
_entity.type
_entity.pdbx_description
1 polymer ?
#
loop_
_entity_poly.entity_id
_entity_poly.type
_entity_poly.pdbx_seq_one_letter_code
_entity_poly.pdbx_strand_id
1 'polypeptide(L)'
;MHETEPSSLCRLNGILKNWLLLGLTCSVMCVQAQSLADDPVWKETEVPAPPKFEAKRRIAITMPRYVSMEFGFDPATLVITPDGIVRYVMLAVSPSGDVTAFYEGIRCATGEVKSYARASADGAWTLVREPQWRGLNDRQPSKHALALALQGACEGNISARSVNDIIRKIKDK
;
A
#
# COMPACT_ATOMS: atom_id res chain seq x y z
N MET A 1 49.67 -1.80 1.52
CA MET A 1 50.13 -1.49 2.90
C MET A 1 48.83 -1.38 3.71
N HIS A 2 48.41 -2.18 4.58
CA HIS A 2 48.90 -3.17 5.51
C HIS A 2 47.88 -4.28 5.68
N GLU A 3 48.35 -5.51 5.51
CA GLU A 3 47.70 -6.72 6.02
C GLU A 3 47.68 -6.72 7.54
N THR A 4 46.72 -7.37 8.16
CA THR A 4 46.96 -8.21 9.34
C THR A 4 45.77 -9.15 9.57
N GLU A 5 45.98 -10.42 9.25
CA GLU A 5 45.31 -11.54 9.90
C GLU A 5 45.75 -11.67 11.37
N PRO A 6 44.97 -12.36 12.19
CA PRO A 6 45.57 -13.34 13.05
C PRO A 6 44.93 -14.71 13.02
N SER A 7 45.71 -15.66 12.60
CA SER A 7 45.59 -17.07 12.87
C SER A 7 45.61 -17.37 14.38
N SER A 8 44.72 -18.25 14.83
CA SER A 8 44.84 -18.83 16.17
C SER A 8 44.80 -20.37 16.05
N LEU A 9 45.98 -20.92 16.07
CA LEU A 9 46.26 -22.34 16.22
C LEU A 9 45.86 -22.84 17.60
N CYS A 10 44.99 -23.84 17.65
CA CYS A 10 44.79 -24.63 18.85
C CYS A 10 45.69 -25.89 18.76
N ARG A 11 46.81 -25.92 19.53
CA ARG A 11 47.68 -27.07 19.65
C ARG A 11 47.04 -28.14 20.53
N LEU A 12 46.93 -29.33 20.01
CA LEU A 12 46.77 -30.53 20.80
C LEU A 12 48.09 -30.88 21.50
N ASN A 13 48.00 -31.20 22.76
CA ASN A 13 48.97 -32.06 23.41
C ASN A 13 48.22 -33.13 24.21
N GLY A 14 48.50 -34.35 23.87
CA GLY A 14 47.91 -35.56 24.41
C GLY A 14 48.39 -35.93 25.81
N ILE A 15 47.62 -36.70 26.51
CA ILE A 15 48.06 -37.76 27.42
C ILE A 15 46.96 -38.85 27.43
N LEU A 16 47.40 -40.06 27.09
CA LEU A 16 46.63 -41.31 27.23
C LEU A 16 46.27 -41.53 28.70
N LYS A 17 45.05 -42.00 28.93
CA LYS A 17 44.80 -43.23 29.70
C LYS A 17 43.31 -43.61 29.73
N ASN A 18 43.08 -44.83 29.30
CA ASN A 18 41.88 -45.63 29.46
C ASN A 18 40.90 -45.17 30.54
N TRP A 19 39.61 -45.13 30.17
CA TRP A 19 38.57 -45.83 30.92
C TRP A 19 37.29 -46.00 30.07
N LEU A 20 36.75 -47.14 30.23
CA LEU A 20 35.62 -47.78 29.55
C LEU A 20 34.33 -46.93 29.54
N LEU A 21 33.60 -47.08 28.43
CA LEU A 21 32.14 -47.21 28.33
C LEU A 21 31.28 -46.14 29.00
N LEU A 22 30.76 -45.18 28.27
CA LEU A 22 29.30 -44.96 28.15
C LEU A 22 29.06 -44.10 26.88
N GLY A 23 28.38 -44.72 25.91
CA GLY A 23 28.01 -44.02 24.70
C GLY A 23 27.00 -42.91 25.00
N LEU A 24 27.43 -41.65 24.82
CA LEU A 24 26.56 -40.52 24.74
C LEU A 24 26.69 -40.00 23.30
N THR A 25 25.81 -40.49 22.44
CA THR A 25 25.63 -39.98 21.09
C THR A 25 25.12 -38.53 21.19
N CYS A 26 26.04 -37.57 21.14
CA CYS A 26 25.68 -36.20 20.98
C CYS A 26 25.16 -36.00 19.56
N SER A 27 23.83 -36.16 19.40
CA SER A 27 23.13 -35.78 18.17
C SER A 27 23.27 -34.27 17.99
N VAL A 28 24.21 -33.86 17.14
CA VAL A 28 24.29 -32.49 16.66
C VAL A 28 23.03 -32.25 15.82
N MET A 29 22.01 -31.67 16.44
CA MET A 29 20.91 -31.09 15.72
C MET A 29 21.47 -29.92 14.90
N CYS A 30 21.75 -30.15 13.62
CA CYS A 30 21.85 -29.08 12.65
C CYS A 30 20.53 -28.34 12.62
N VAL A 31 20.44 -27.25 13.36
CA VAL A 31 19.40 -26.25 13.15
C VAL A 31 19.66 -25.68 11.75
N GLN A 32 18.94 -26.20 10.78
CA GLN A 32 18.89 -25.55 9.47
C GLN A 32 18.21 -24.19 9.71
N ALA A 33 18.98 -23.13 9.64
CA ALA A 33 18.44 -21.79 9.50
C ALA A 33 17.64 -21.81 8.19
N GLN A 34 16.31 -21.92 8.33
CA GLN A 34 15.41 -21.67 7.23
C GLN A 34 15.67 -20.23 6.83
N SER A 35 16.30 -20.04 5.66
CA SER A 35 16.33 -18.75 5.00
C SER A 35 14.89 -18.25 5.02
N LEU A 36 14.66 -17.12 5.70
CA LEU A 36 13.43 -16.37 5.53
C LEU A 36 13.31 -16.17 4.03
N ALA A 37 12.37 -16.91 3.40
CA ALA A 37 12.06 -16.70 2.01
C ALA A 37 11.83 -15.21 1.87
N ASP A 38 12.61 -14.56 0.97
CA ASP A 38 12.38 -13.16 0.63
C ASP A 38 10.88 -13.03 0.36
N ASP A 39 10.17 -12.29 1.24
CA ASP A 39 8.79 -11.94 0.97
C ASP A 39 8.75 -11.34 -0.43
N PRO A 40 7.93 -11.87 -1.34
CA PRO A 40 7.91 -11.38 -2.70
C PRO A 40 7.71 -9.87 -2.65
N VAL A 41 8.71 -9.11 -3.10
CA VAL A 41 8.65 -7.64 -3.13
C VAL A 41 7.33 -7.27 -3.80
N TRP A 42 6.42 -6.65 -3.04
CA TRP A 42 5.12 -6.24 -3.55
C TRP A 42 5.29 -5.43 -4.83
N LYS A 43 4.56 -5.78 -5.87
CA LYS A 43 4.55 -5.07 -7.15
C LYS A 43 3.14 -4.68 -7.50
N GLU A 44 2.98 -3.41 -7.85
CA GLU A 44 1.70 -2.91 -8.35
C GLU A 44 1.33 -3.63 -9.67
N THR A 45 0.08 -4.09 -9.77
CA THR A 45 -0.46 -4.59 -11.03
C THR A 45 -0.54 -3.48 -12.07
N GLU A 46 -0.47 -3.84 -13.34
CA GLU A 46 -0.59 -2.87 -14.44
C GLU A 46 -1.80 -1.94 -14.24
N VAL A 47 -1.55 -0.65 -14.40
CA VAL A 47 -2.59 0.38 -14.25
C VAL A 47 -3.32 0.52 -15.59
N PRO A 48 -4.61 0.20 -15.67
CA PRO A 48 -5.37 0.38 -16.89
C PRO A 48 -5.52 1.85 -17.26
N ALA A 49 -5.88 2.12 -18.50
CA ALA A 49 -6.24 3.47 -18.92
C ALA A 49 -7.31 4.07 -17.99
N PRO A 50 -7.26 5.39 -17.72
CA PRO A 50 -8.24 6.03 -16.85
C PRO A 50 -9.68 5.77 -17.34
N PRO A 51 -10.59 5.32 -16.45
CA PRO A 51 -11.94 4.95 -16.84
C PRO A 51 -12.78 6.20 -17.18
N LYS A 52 -13.85 6.01 -17.96
CA LYS A 52 -14.88 7.03 -18.10
C LYS A 52 -15.62 7.20 -16.77
N PHE A 53 -15.98 8.42 -16.44
CA PHE A 53 -16.72 8.75 -15.21
C PHE A 53 -17.92 9.65 -15.51
N GLU A 54 -18.86 9.69 -14.57
CA GLU A 54 -20.02 10.57 -14.64
C GLU A 54 -20.19 11.34 -13.33
N ALA A 55 -20.11 12.66 -13.39
CA ALA A 55 -20.24 13.51 -12.21
C ALA A 55 -21.61 13.34 -11.49
N LYS A 56 -22.65 12.99 -12.24
CA LYS A 56 -24.01 12.75 -11.71
C LYS A 56 -24.11 11.54 -10.78
N ARG A 57 -23.20 10.56 -10.91
CA ARG A 57 -23.19 9.36 -10.06
C ARG A 57 -22.39 9.56 -8.76
N ARG A 58 -21.81 10.73 -8.59
CA ARG A 58 -20.91 11.01 -7.46
C ARG A 58 -21.56 10.67 -6.11
N ILE A 59 -20.91 9.81 -5.34
CA ILE A 59 -21.18 9.60 -3.92
C ILE A 59 -20.26 10.52 -3.15
N ALA A 60 -20.82 11.46 -2.40
CA ALA A 60 -20.06 12.42 -1.62
C ALA A 60 -19.33 11.74 -0.45
N ILE A 61 -18.15 12.24 -0.12
CA ILE A 61 -17.41 11.89 1.09
C ILE A 61 -17.37 13.08 2.04
N THR A 62 -17.36 12.81 3.33
CA THR A 62 -17.28 13.86 4.36
C THR A 62 -15.86 14.42 4.40
N MET A 63 -15.74 15.72 4.21
CA MET A 63 -14.47 16.44 4.31
C MET A 63 -14.42 17.32 5.56
N PRO A 64 -13.20 17.65 6.06
CA PRO A 64 -13.07 18.63 7.13
C PRO A 64 -13.68 19.98 6.74
N ARG A 65 -14.27 20.70 7.71
CA ARG A 65 -15.00 21.98 7.47
C ARG A 65 -14.17 23.10 6.84
N TYR A 66 -12.85 23.04 6.93
CA TYR A 66 -11.96 24.02 6.32
C TYR A 66 -11.72 23.79 4.82
N VAL A 67 -12.20 22.67 4.28
CA VAL A 67 -12.12 22.34 2.86
C VAL A 67 -13.35 22.89 2.17
N SER A 68 -13.16 23.87 1.29
CA SER A 68 -14.27 24.54 0.56
C SER A 68 -14.79 23.73 -0.63
N MET A 69 -14.00 22.78 -1.14
CA MET A 69 -14.41 21.93 -2.25
C MET A 69 -15.20 20.71 -1.74
N GLU A 70 -16.20 20.32 -2.50
CA GLU A 70 -16.90 19.06 -2.28
C GLU A 70 -16.17 17.92 -2.99
N PHE A 71 -15.93 16.84 -2.26
CA PHE A 71 -15.33 15.64 -2.80
C PHE A 71 -16.29 14.46 -2.79
N GLY A 72 -16.16 13.60 -3.78
CA GLY A 72 -16.87 12.35 -3.87
C GLY A 72 -16.34 11.52 -5.03
N PHE A 73 -16.68 10.27 -5.08
CA PHE A 73 -16.19 9.35 -6.12
C PHE A 73 -17.33 8.82 -6.99
N ASP A 74 -17.02 8.45 -8.23
CA ASP A 74 -17.95 7.73 -9.09
C ASP A 74 -17.90 6.23 -8.74
N PRO A 75 -18.97 5.65 -8.16
CA PRO A 75 -18.97 4.25 -7.72
C PRO A 75 -18.76 3.24 -8.86
N ALA A 76 -19.06 3.61 -10.11
CA ALA A 76 -18.84 2.74 -11.26
C ALA A 76 -17.34 2.59 -11.61
N THR A 77 -16.49 3.45 -11.07
CA THR A 77 -15.03 3.42 -11.28
C THR A 77 -14.26 2.79 -10.11
N LEU A 78 -14.98 2.44 -9.05
CA LEU A 78 -14.38 1.89 -7.83
C LEU A 78 -14.04 0.41 -8.02
N VAL A 79 -12.78 0.05 -7.84
CA VAL A 79 -12.26 -1.31 -8.00
C VAL A 79 -11.30 -1.62 -6.86
N ILE A 80 -11.39 -2.83 -6.33
CA ILE A 80 -10.37 -3.41 -5.44
C ILE A 80 -9.57 -4.41 -6.28
N THR A 81 -8.28 -4.14 -6.44
CA THR A 81 -7.39 -4.96 -7.28
C THR A 81 -6.80 -6.15 -6.50
N PRO A 82 -6.33 -7.20 -7.17
CA PRO A 82 -5.74 -8.37 -6.51
C PRO A 82 -4.51 -8.05 -5.66
N ASP A 83 -3.77 -6.98 -6.00
CA ASP A 83 -2.63 -6.48 -5.24
C ASP A 83 -3.01 -5.57 -4.05
N GLY A 84 -4.32 -5.47 -3.75
CA GLY A 84 -4.85 -4.79 -2.57
C GLY A 84 -5.01 -3.28 -2.71
N ILE A 85 -4.94 -2.74 -3.94
CA ILE A 85 -5.17 -1.32 -4.20
C ILE A 85 -6.66 -1.05 -4.39
N VAL A 86 -7.17 0.01 -3.79
CA VAL A 86 -8.51 0.55 -4.07
C VAL A 86 -8.34 1.65 -5.11
N ARG A 87 -8.69 1.38 -6.37
CA ARG A 87 -8.65 2.36 -7.48
C ARG A 87 -10.03 3.00 -7.67
N TYR A 88 -10.05 4.29 -7.97
CA TYR A 88 -11.28 5.08 -8.09
C TYR A 88 -11.05 6.35 -8.90
N VAL A 89 -12.15 6.95 -9.36
CA VAL A 89 -12.15 8.33 -9.83
C VAL A 89 -12.77 9.22 -8.74
N MET A 90 -11.95 10.10 -8.17
CA MET A 90 -12.37 11.15 -7.26
C MET A 90 -12.80 12.38 -8.06
N LEU A 91 -13.90 12.95 -7.68
CA LEU A 91 -14.46 14.18 -8.26
C LEU A 91 -14.38 15.28 -7.21
N ALA A 92 -13.73 16.37 -7.53
CA ALA A 92 -13.69 17.59 -6.74
C ALA A 92 -14.55 18.64 -7.41
N VAL A 93 -15.53 19.16 -6.69
CA VAL A 93 -16.43 20.20 -7.18
C VAL A 93 -16.16 21.49 -6.43
N SER A 94 -15.82 22.54 -7.17
CA SER A 94 -15.59 23.87 -6.61
C SER A 94 -16.92 24.53 -6.19
N PRO A 95 -16.89 25.59 -5.37
CA PRO A 95 -18.09 26.38 -5.08
C PRO A 95 -18.73 27.03 -6.32
N SER A 96 -17.97 27.23 -7.40
CA SER A 96 -18.47 27.70 -8.70
C SER A 96 -19.10 26.59 -9.55
N GLY A 97 -19.00 25.32 -9.11
CA GLY A 97 -19.54 24.17 -9.84
C GLY A 97 -18.55 23.51 -10.81
N ASP A 98 -17.31 23.99 -10.86
CA ASP A 98 -16.28 23.39 -11.73
C ASP A 98 -15.88 22.02 -11.21
N VAL A 99 -15.78 21.04 -12.09
CA VAL A 99 -15.43 19.65 -11.75
C VAL A 99 -14.01 19.34 -12.19
N THR A 100 -13.23 18.82 -11.27
CA THR A 100 -11.93 18.20 -11.56
C THR A 100 -11.98 16.74 -11.15
N ALA A 101 -11.52 15.84 -12.01
CA ALA A 101 -11.45 14.43 -11.72
C ALA A 101 -10.00 13.96 -11.51
N PHE A 102 -9.82 13.01 -10.59
CA PHE A 102 -8.54 12.39 -10.29
C PHE A 102 -8.71 10.87 -10.37
N TYR A 103 -7.94 10.22 -11.22
CA TYR A 103 -7.83 8.76 -11.20
C TYR A 103 -6.71 8.38 -10.25
N GLU A 104 -7.05 7.69 -9.18
CA GLU A 104 -6.17 7.42 -8.05
C GLU A 104 -6.30 5.99 -7.54
N GLY A 105 -5.27 5.56 -6.79
CA GLY A 105 -5.29 4.31 -6.05
C GLY A 105 -4.82 4.51 -4.61
N ILE A 106 -5.51 3.90 -3.65
CA ILE A 106 -5.10 3.83 -2.25
C ILE A 106 -4.52 2.45 -1.98
N ARG A 107 -3.31 2.40 -1.44
CA ARG A 107 -2.68 1.21 -0.88
C ARG A 107 -2.83 1.23 0.64
N CYS A 108 -3.82 0.51 1.15
CA CYS A 108 -4.13 0.50 2.57
C CYS A 108 -2.99 -0.09 3.42
N ALA A 109 -2.26 -1.07 2.90
CA ALA A 109 -1.17 -1.75 3.61
C ALA A 109 -0.07 -0.80 4.08
N THR A 110 0.22 0.23 3.31
CA THR A 110 1.25 1.24 3.62
C THR A 110 0.66 2.61 3.94
N GLY A 111 -0.65 2.79 3.81
CA GLY A 111 -1.31 4.08 4.03
C GLY A 111 -0.90 5.13 3.00
N GLU A 112 -0.83 4.75 1.72
CA GLU A 112 -0.37 5.61 0.63
C GLU A 112 -1.45 5.80 -0.44
N VAL A 113 -1.34 6.89 -1.19
CA VAL A 113 -2.14 7.20 -2.38
C VAL A 113 -1.23 7.50 -3.55
N LYS A 114 -1.68 7.15 -4.75
CA LYS A 114 -1.01 7.44 -6.01
C LYS A 114 -2.02 7.99 -7.00
N SER A 115 -1.71 9.16 -7.59
CA SER A 115 -2.52 9.75 -8.66
C SER A 115 -1.94 9.35 -10.01
N TYR A 116 -2.75 8.74 -10.86
CA TYR A 116 -2.36 8.25 -12.19
C TYR A 116 -2.68 9.25 -13.29
N ALA A 117 -3.83 9.92 -13.17
CA ALA A 117 -4.31 10.88 -14.17
C ALA A 117 -5.22 11.94 -13.53
N ARG A 118 -5.39 13.06 -14.24
CA ARG A 118 -6.32 14.14 -13.91
C ARG A 118 -7.13 14.50 -15.14
N ALA A 119 -8.37 14.91 -14.94
CA ALA A 119 -9.23 15.43 -15.99
C ALA A 119 -9.94 16.70 -15.53
N SER A 120 -10.15 17.63 -16.48
CA SER A 120 -11.04 18.78 -16.31
C SER A 120 -12.50 18.38 -16.59
N ALA A 121 -13.41 19.34 -16.53
CA ALA A 121 -14.85 19.13 -16.73
C ALA A 121 -15.21 18.55 -18.11
N ASP A 122 -14.36 18.72 -19.12
CA ASP A 122 -14.49 18.15 -20.46
C ASP A 122 -14.25 16.61 -20.50
N GLY A 123 -13.76 16.06 -19.40
CA GLY A 123 -13.48 14.63 -19.26
C GLY A 123 -12.20 14.15 -19.95
N ALA A 124 -11.41 15.03 -20.53
CA ALA A 124 -10.13 14.67 -21.15
C ALA A 124 -9.09 14.35 -20.09
N TRP A 125 -8.53 13.14 -20.12
CA TRP A 125 -7.52 12.70 -19.19
C TRP A 125 -6.11 13.17 -19.56
N THR A 126 -5.40 13.74 -18.59
CA THR A 126 -3.97 14.01 -18.66
C THR A 126 -3.26 13.08 -17.67
N LEU A 127 -2.38 12.23 -18.19
CA LEU A 127 -1.60 11.32 -17.36
C LEU A 127 -0.57 12.06 -16.51
N VAL A 128 -0.39 11.61 -15.27
CA VAL A 128 0.73 12.05 -14.43
C VAL A 128 2.00 11.43 -14.99
N ARG A 129 3.03 12.24 -15.29
CA ARG A 129 4.25 11.79 -15.97
C ARG A 129 5.01 10.72 -15.18
N GLU A 130 5.15 10.90 -13.89
CA GLU A 130 5.87 9.98 -12.98
C GLU A 130 5.05 9.82 -11.70
N PRO A 131 4.01 8.98 -11.73
CA PRO A 131 3.14 8.82 -10.58
C PRO A 131 3.89 8.13 -9.43
N GLN A 132 3.92 8.79 -8.27
CA GLN A 132 4.59 8.30 -7.07
C GLN A 132 3.60 7.99 -5.96
N TRP A 133 3.87 6.97 -5.16
CA TRP A 133 3.18 6.71 -3.91
C TRP A 133 3.53 7.79 -2.88
N ARG A 134 2.52 8.34 -2.21
CA ARG A 134 2.67 9.37 -1.18
C ARG A 134 1.83 9.00 0.02
N GLY A 135 2.33 9.26 1.22
CA GLY A 135 1.59 8.99 2.45
C GLY A 135 0.25 9.73 2.47
N LEU A 136 -0.81 9.05 2.89
CA LEU A 136 -2.14 9.66 3.09
C LEU A 136 -2.09 10.83 4.08
N ASN A 137 -1.14 10.79 5.04
CA ASN A 137 -0.95 11.82 6.05
C ASN A 137 -0.01 12.95 5.61
N ASP A 138 0.65 12.83 4.45
CA ASP A 138 1.54 13.86 3.94
C ASP A 138 0.80 15.18 3.69
N ARG A 139 1.56 16.28 3.63
CA ARG A 139 1.01 17.59 3.27
C ARG A 139 0.56 17.59 1.81
N GLN A 140 -0.72 17.33 1.61
CA GLN A 140 -1.38 17.39 0.31
C GLN A 140 -2.39 18.56 0.31
N PRO A 141 -2.68 19.17 -0.87
CA PRO A 141 -3.64 20.28 -0.97
C PRO A 141 -5.02 19.96 -0.41
N SER A 142 -5.45 18.71 -0.55
CA SER A 142 -6.66 18.19 0.08
C SER A 142 -6.38 16.79 0.63
N LYS A 143 -7.04 16.42 1.67
CA LYS A 143 -6.93 15.11 2.32
C LYS A 143 -8.04 14.16 1.87
N HIS A 144 -8.52 14.29 0.64
CA HIS A 144 -9.65 13.50 0.13
C HIS A 144 -9.37 11.99 0.10
N ALA A 145 -8.16 11.58 -0.28
CA ALA A 145 -7.78 10.16 -0.27
C ALA A 145 -7.74 9.59 1.16
N LEU A 146 -7.21 10.36 2.13
CA LEU A 146 -7.28 9.99 3.55
C LEU A 146 -8.74 9.90 4.03
N ALA A 147 -9.56 10.88 3.66
CA ALA A 147 -10.98 10.88 4.02
C ALA A 147 -11.71 9.64 3.46
N LEU A 148 -11.45 9.28 2.20
CA LEU A 148 -12.02 8.07 1.59
C LEU A 148 -11.52 6.80 2.29
N ALA A 149 -10.23 6.71 2.58
CA ALA A 149 -9.64 5.58 3.31
C ALA A 149 -10.33 5.36 4.66
N LEU A 150 -10.46 6.42 5.47
CA LEU A 150 -11.08 6.39 6.80
C LEU A 150 -12.60 6.17 6.78
N GLN A 151 -13.27 6.51 5.69
CA GLN A 151 -14.72 6.36 5.55
C GLN A 151 -15.13 5.00 5.01
N GLY A 152 -14.20 4.15 4.57
CA GLY A 152 -14.55 2.79 4.21
C GLY A 152 -13.69 2.11 3.16
N ALA A 153 -12.81 2.83 2.46
CA ALA A 153 -11.92 2.18 1.49
C ALA A 153 -10.89 1.28 2.16
N CYS A 154 -10.47 1.60 3.39
CA CYS A 154 -9.56 0.78 4.18
C CYS A 154 -10.20 0.30 5.50
N GLU A 155 -9.85 -0.91 5.91
CA GLU A 155 -10.13 -1.50 7.22
C GLU A 155 -8.78 -1.75 7.93
N GLY A 156 -8.30 -0.72 8.67
CA GLY A 156 -6.93 -0.71 9.17
C GLY A 156 -5.93 -0.66 8.01
N ASN A 157 -5.07 -1.66 7.93
CA ASN A 157 -4.02 -1.78 6.90
C ASN A 157 -4.41 -2.69 5.71
N ILE A 158 -5.68 -3.04 5.55
CA ILE A 158 -6.16 -3.82 4.41
C ILE A 158 -7.25 -3.05 3.66
N SER A 159 -7.43 -3.34 2.37
CA SER A 159 -8.58 -2.85 1.60
C SER A 159 -9.89 -3.43 2.14
N ALA A 160 -11.00 -2.73 1.97
CA ALA A 160 -12.33 -3.25 2.28
C ALA A 160 -12.59 -4.57 1.53
N ARG A 161 -13.48 -5.40 2.07
CA ARG A 161 -13.81 -6.72 1.50
C ARG A 161 -14.42 -6.64 0.11
N SER A 162 -15.21 -5.60 -0.14
CA SER A 162 -15.89 -5.40 -1.43
C SER A 162 -16.16 -3.93 -1.70
N VAL A 163 -16.36 -3.61 -2.97
CA VAL A 163 -16.80 -2.28 -3.43
C VAL A 163 -18.15 -1.90 -2.78
N ASN A 164 -19.07 -2.86 -2.64
CA ASN A 164 -20.38 -2.62 -2.02
C ASN A 164 -20.24 -2.26 -0.53
N ASP A 165 -19.26 -2.84 0.18
CA ASP A 165 -19.01 -2.48 1.58
C ASP A 165 -18.51 -1.05 1.71
N ILE A 166 -17.63 -0.60 0.80
CA ILE A 166 -17.15 0.78 0.75
C ILE A 166 -18.35 1.72 0.56
N ILE A 167 -19.16 1.46 -0.47
CA ILE A 167 -20.30 2.30 -0.82
C ILE A 167 -21.31 2.37 0.35
N ARG A 168 -21.62 1.23 0.96
CA ARG A 168 -22.53 1.17 2.11
C ARG A 168 -22.02 2.00 3.29
N LYS A 169 -20.77 1.78 3.71
CA LYS A 169 -20.16 2.50 4.84
C LYS A 169 -20.15 4.03 4.66
N ILE A 170 -19.99 4.49 3.42
CA ILE A 170 -19.97 5.92 3.13
C ILE A 170 -21.38 6.51 3.12
N LYS A 171 -22.38 5.77 2.62
CA LYS A 171 -23.77 6.22 2.60
C LYS A 171 -24.45 6.21 3.96
N ASP A 172 -24.00 5.35 4.86
CA ASP A 172 -24.57 5.18 6.21
C ASP A 172 -24.00 6.19 7.23
N LYS A 173 -23.11 7.10 6.82
CA LYS A 173 -22.52 8.17 7.62
C LYS A 173 -23.24 9.50 7.44
#